data_05aa8e7b09cc181c3d16742fe501cbc7
#
_entry.id   05aa8e7b09cc181c3d16742fe501cbc7
#
_cell.length_a   1.000
_cell.length_b   1.000
_cell.length_c   1.000
_cell.angle_alpha   90.00
_cell.angle_beta   90.00
_cell.angle_gamma   90.00
#
_symmetry.space_group_name_H-M   'P 1'
#
loop_
_entity.id
_entity.type
_entity.pdbx_description
1 polymer ?
#
loop_
_entity_poly.entity_id
_entity_poly.type
_entity_poly.pdbx_seq_one_letter_code
_entity_poly.pdbx_strand_id
1 'polypeptide(L)'
;MFEGWDAVVLARAQFAFTMSFHIIFPAFSIGLASFLAVLEALWLWSGREVFINLFNYWLKIFAVAFGMGVVSGIVMSYQFGTNWSVFADKTGPVIGPLMAYEVLTAFFLEAGFLGVMLFGLERVGHRLHFMATLMVAIGTLISAFWILSANSWMQTPTGHAMNAAGQYVAADWFKLIFNPSFPYRLVHMVLAAYLTTAFVVGSVGAWHLLRDQHQAGARVMFSMAMWMATLVAPIQILAGDQHGLNTLEHQPAKVMAMEGHFQSHKNGAPLLLFGWPDQAEAKVKFAIEIPKLSSLILKHSLNAPLAGLDTVPRENWPPVAIVFWSFRVMVGLGFLMMGLGLLSLLMRVRGKLYDSRLLHIGAVAMGPAGFVAVLAGWITTEVGRQPYLVYGLLRTADAVSPLAAPAVASSLIAFIIVYFAVFAAGVIYILRLMAAAPHQGEQGPRSEAPARAAGITPAAGAVSGGGAR
;
A
#
# COMPACT_ATOMS: atom_id res chain seq x y z
N MET A 1 -10.57 -32.59 -12.15
CA MET A 1 -9.42 -31.71 -12.26
C MET A 1 -9.16 -31.13 -10.86
N PHE A 2 -7.98 -31.01 -10.36
CA PHE A 2 -7.60 -30.51 -9.01
C PHE A 2 -7.87 -31.43 -7.79
N GLU A 3 -8.23 -32.69 -7.94
CA GLU A 3 -8.49 -33.62 -6.84
C GLU A 3 -7.24 -33.99 -5.99
N GLY A 4 -6.05 -33.70 -6.45
CA GLY A 4 -4.80 -33.94 -5.68
C GLY A 4 -4.15 -32.68 -5.13
N TRP A 5 -4.81 -31.52 -5.22
CA TRP A 5 -4.23 -30.25 -4.79
C TRP A 5 -4.60 -29.95 -3.31
N ASP A 6 -3.70 -29.25 -2.62
CA ASP A 6 -3.95 -28.82 -1.25
C ASP A 6 -4.85 -27.59 -1.23
N ALA A 7 -6.04 -27.71 -0.63
CA ALA A 7 -7.01 -26.62 -0.49
C ALA A 7 -6.44 -25.41 0.28
N VAL A 8 -5.57 -25.66 1.27
CA VAL A 8 -4.91 -24.59 2.05
C VAL A 8 -4.00 -23.76 1.15
N VAL A 9 -3.22 -24.41 0.29
CA VAL A 9 -2.32 -23.72 -0.65
C VAL A 9 -3.13 -22.89 -1.66
N LEU A 10 -4.22 -23.44 -2.18
CA LEU A 10 -5.11 -22.72 -3.09
C LEU A 10 -5.78 -21.50 -2.43
N ALA A 11 -6.27 -21.65 -1.20
CA ALA A 11 -6.86 -20.54 -0.44
C ALA A 11 -5.83 -19.42 -0.15
N ARG A 12 -4.61 -19.80 0.18
CA ARG A 12 -3.48 -18.85 0.34
C ARG A 12 -3.14 -18.14 -0.96
N ALA A 13 -3.08 -18.87 -2.07
CA ALA A 13 -2.80 -18.30 -3.38
C ALA A 13 -3.90 -17.30 -3.80
N GLN A 14 -5.17 -17.63 -3.57
CA GLN A 14 -6.29 -16.74 -3.85
C GLN A 14 -6.24 -15.47 -2.99
N PHE A 15 -5.97 -15.59 -1.69
CA PHE A 15 -5.83 -14.45 -0.81
C PHE A 15 -4.63 -13.57 -1.21
N ALA A 16 -3.48 -14.19 -1.49
CA ALA A 16 -2.29 -13.46 -1.95
C ALA A 16 -2.55 -12.70 -3.25
N PHE A 17 -3.27 -13.29 -4.21
CA PHE A 17 -3.65 -12.66 -5.46
C PHE A 17 -4.56 -11.44 -5.23
N THR A 18 -5.67 -11.61 -4.53
CA THR A 18 -6.64 -10.54 -4.30
C THR A 18 -6.07 -9.42 -3.44
N MET A 19 -5.29 -9.75 -2.42
CA MET A 19 -4.63 -8.76 -1.56
C MET A 19 -3.56 -7.97 -2.32
N SER A 20 -2.78 -8.63 -3.18
CA SER A 20 -1.77 -7.96 -4.02
C SER A 20 -2.41 -6.95 -4.97
N PHE A 21 -3.57 -7.28 -5.54
CA PHE A 21 -4.33 -6.33 -6.34
C PHE A 21 -4.91 -5.18 -5.51
N HIS A 22 -5.47 -5.50 -4.34
CA HIS A 22 -6.09 -4.48 -3.51
C HIS A 22 -5.09 -3.44 -3.00
N ILE A 23 -3.95 -3.87 -2.45
CA ILE A 23 -3.01 -2.97 -1.77
C ILE A 23 -2.38 -1.91 -2.69
N ILE A 24 -2.35 -2.14 -3.99
CA ILE A 24 -1.85 -1.19 -4.99
C ILE A 24 -2.67 0.10 -4.98
N PHE A 25 -3.99 0.01 -4.86
CA PHE A 25 -4.86 1.17 -4.93
C PHE A 25 -4.77 2.08 -3.69
N PRO A 26 -4.91 1.58 -2.44
CA PRO A 26 -4.71 2.41 -1.27
C PRO A 26 -3.28 2.93 -1.16
N ALA A 27 -2.25 2.17 -1.55
CA ALA A 27 -0.88 2.65 -1.59
C ALA A 27 -0.70 3.88 -2.50
N PHE A 28 -1.52 4.04 -3.53
CA PHE A 28 -1.53 5.21 -4.39
C PHE A 28 -2.54 6.27 -3.95
N SER A 29 -3.77 5.90 -3.61
CA SER A 29 -4.85 6.84 -3.31
C SER A 29 -4.61 7.63 -2.01
N ILE A 30 -3.99 7.04 -0.97
CA ILE A 30 -3.64 7.73 0.28
C ILE A 30 -2.71 8.92 -0.01
N GLY A 31 -1.62 8.68 -0.71
CA GLY A 31 -0.67 9.75 -1.04
C GLY A 31 -1.25 10.74 -2.06
N LEU A 32 -2.03 10.26 -3.03
CA LEU A 32 -2.63 11.11 -4.05
C LEU A 32 -3.72 12.03 -3.49
N ALA A 33 -4.54 11.57 -2.53
CA ALA A 33 -5.51 12.43 -1.85
C ALA A 33 -4.83 13.59 -1.11
N SER A 34 -3.76 13.30 -0.38
CA SER A 34 -2.94 14.32 0.27
C SER A 34 -2.27 15.27 -0.73
N PHE A 35 -1.77 14.74 -1.85
CA PHE A 35 -1.18 15.54 -2.93
C PHE A 35 -2.21 16.49 -3.57
N LEU A 36 -3.45 16.03 -3.78
CA LEU A 36 -4.56 16.84 -4.26
C LEU A 36 -4.91 17.96 -3.27
N ALA A 37 -4.97 17.66 -1.97
CA ALA A 37 -5.21 18.68 -0.94
C ALA A 37 -4.11 19.76 -0.94
N VAL A 38 -2.84 19.37 -1.15
CA VAL A 38 -1.72 20.31 -1.27
C VAL A 38 -1.85 21.17 -2.53
N LEU A 39 -2.20 20.59 -3.67
CA LEU A 39 -2.41 21.34 -4.92
C LEU A 39 -3.51 22.38 -4.77
N GLU A 40 -4.64 22.01 -4.18
CA GLU A 40 -5.76 22.93 -3.96
C GLU A 40 -5.40 24.02 -2.95
N ALA A 41 -4.70 23.69 -1.85
CA ALA A 41 -4.19 24.67 -0.89
C ALA A 41 -3.24 25.69 -1.55
N LEU A 42 -2.33 25.22 -2.41
CA LEU A 42 -1.39 26.08 -3.14
C LEU A 42 -2.12 26.98 -4.13
N TRP A 43 -3.18 26.50 -4.79
CA TRP A 43 -4.02 27.30 -5.64
C TRP A 43 -4.73 28.40 -4.85
N LEU A 44 -5.39 28.06 -3.74
CA LEU A 44 -6.09 29.04 -2.88
C LEU A 44 -5.14 30.09 -2.30
N TRP A 45 -3.92 29.71 -1.96
CA TRP A 45 -2.92 30.62 -1.40
C TRP A 45 -2.27 31.53 -2.45
N SER A 46 -1.92 30.97 -3.62
CA SER A 46 -1.11 31.71 -4.62
C SER A 46 -1.92 32.27 -5.79
N GLY A 47 -3.16 31.83 -6.00
CA GLY A 47 -3.99 32.18 -7.16
C GLY A 47 -3.48 31.62 -8.50
N ARG A 48 -2.42 30.80 -8.50
CA ARG A 48 -1.80 30.32 -9.76
C ARG A 48 -2.62 29.16 -10.35
N GLU A 49 -3.15 29.36 -11.55
CA GLU A 49 -4.00 28.39 -12.26
C GLU A 49 -3.34 27.02 -12.50
N VAL A 50 -2.01 26.97 -12.57
CA VAL A 50 -1.30 25.70 -12.77
C VAL A 50 -1.62 24.66 -11.70
N PHE A 51 -1.87 25.10 -10.46
CA PHE A 51 -2.20 24.19 -9.37
C PHE A 51 -3.61 23.60 -9.50
N ILE A 52 -4.61 24.42 -9.86
CA ILE A 52 -5.96 23.91 -10.05
C ILE A 52 -6.06 23.05 -11.32
N ASN A 53 -5.32 23.37 -12.37
CA ASN A 53 -5.22 22.53 -13.55
C ASN A 53 -4.63 21.16 -13.23
N LEU A 54 -3.54 21.11 -12.43
CA LEU A 54 -2.97 19.84 -11.95
C LEU A 54 -3.89 19.11 -10.98
N PHE A 55 -4.62 19.82 -10.12
CA PHE A 55 -5.65 19.23 -9.26
C PHE A 55 -6.69 18.51 -10.11
N ASN A 56 -7.29 19.18 -11.10
CA ASN A 56 -8.29 18.59 -11.98
C ASN A 56 -7.73 17.42 -12.81
N TYR A 57 -6.49 17.50 -13.22
CA TYR A 57 -5.80 16.42 -13.94
C TYR A 57 -5.70 15.16 -13.06
N TRP A 58 -5.14 15.29 -11.86
CA TRP A 58 -4.95 14.17 -10.94
C TRP A 58 -6.24 13.70 -10.29
N LEU A 59 -7.25 14.56 -10.15
CA LEU A 59 -8.56 14.22 -9.61
C LEU A 59 -9.27 13.15 -10.44
N LYS A 60 -9.16 13.20 -11.76
CA LYS A 60 -9.71 12.17 -12.67
C LYS A 60 -9.06 10.80 -12.43
N ILE A 61 -7.74 10.80 -12.25
CA ILE A 61 -6.95 9.60 -11.98
C ILE A 61 -7.30 9.06 -10.58
N PHE A 62 -7.40 9.94 -9.60
CA PHE A 62 -7.79 9.60 -8.23
C PHE A 62 -9.18 8.94 -8.19
N ALA A 63 -10.17 9.48 -8.87
CA ALA A 63 -11.52 8.94 -8.88
C ALA A 63 -11.58 7.48 -9.36
N VAL A 64 -10.82 7.15 -10.41
CA VAL A 64 -10.74 5.77 -10.92
C VAL A 64 -9.98 4.87 -9.96
N ALA A 65 -8.80 5.30 -9.49
CA ALA A 65 -7.98 4.52 -8.58
C ALA A 65 -8.71 4.25 -7.25
N PHE A 66 -9.40 5.26 -6.70
CA PHE A 66 -10.20 5.14 -5.49
C PHE A 66 -11.36 4.14 -5.67
N GLY A 67 -12.13 4.26 -6.76
CA GLY A 67 -13.23 3.34 -7.07
C GLY A 67 -12.74 1.89 -7.20
N MET A 68 -11.60 1.66 -7.87
CA MET A 68 -10.98 0.33 -7.96
C MET A 68 -10.53 -0.18 -6.59
N GLY A 69 -10.01 0.69 -5.73
CA GLY A 69 -9.66 0.37 -4.34
C GLY A 69 -10.86 -0.09 -3.53
N VAL A 70 -11.97 0.63 -3.59
CA VAL A 70 -13.23 0.27 -2.89
C VAL A 70 -13.74 -1.10 -3.35
N VAL A 71 -13.85 -1.31 -4.67
CA VAL A 71 -14.35 -2.59 -5.21
C VAL A 71 -13.46 -3.76 -4.79
N SER A 72 -12.13 -3.62 -4.90
CA SER A 72 -11.21 -4.68 -4.48
C SER A 72 -11.21 -4.93 -2.97
N GLY A 73 -11.44 -3.90 -2.15
CA GLY A 73 -11.57 -4.01 -0.70
C GLY A 73 -12.80 -4.79 -0.24
N ILE A 74 -13.94 -4.56 -0.89
CA ILE A 74 -15.17 -5.35 -0.63
C ILE A 74 -14.92 -6.82 -0.93
N VAL A 75 -14.29 -7.14 -2.07
CA VAL A 75 -13.97 -8.52 -2.43
C VAL A 75 -13.02 -9.16 -1.42
N MET A 76 -12.00 -8.43 -0.95
CA MET A 76 -11.09 -8.92 0.07
C MET A 76 -11.83 -9.28 1.38
N SER A 77 -12.74 -8.42 1.83
CA SER A 77 -13.54 -8.66 3.04
C SER A 77 -14.42 -9.91 2.91
N TYR A 78 -14.95 -10.18 1.72
CA TYR A 78 -15.73 -11.38 1.45
C TYR A 78 -14.94 -12.68 1.63
N GLN A 79 -13.63 -12.67 1.37
CA GLN A 79 -12.79 -13.88 1.49
C GLN A 79 -12.64 -14.37 2.93
N PHE A 80 -12.78 -13.50 3.92
CA PHE A 80 -12.76 -13.92 5.33
C PHE A 80 -13.89 -14.88 5.66
N GLY A 81 -15.10 -14.68 5.09
CA GLY A 81 -16.24 -15.59 5.29
C GLY A 81 -16.25 -16.79 4.34
N THR A 82 -15.55 -16.76 3.22
CA THR A 82 -15.52 -17.85 2.24
C THR A 82 -14.38 -18.84 2.49
N ASN A 83 -13.16 -18.45 2.22
CA ASN A 83 -11.99 -19.35 2.32
C ASN A 83 -11.38 -19.43 3.73
N TRP A 84 -11.74 -18.50 4.63
CA TRP A 84 -11.15 -18.33 5.95
C TRP A 84 -12.20 -18.26 7.05
N SER A 85 -13.27 -19.07 6.96
CA SER A 85 -14.39 -19.01 7.89
C SER A 85 -14.00 -19.36 9.35
N VAL A 86 -13.06 -20.27 9.54
CA VAL A 86 -12.57 -20.60 10.91
C VAL A 86 -11.79 -19.42 11.49
N PHE A 87 -10.97 -18.73 10.69
CA PHE A 87 -10.34 -17.48 11.10
C PHE A 87 -11.40 -16.43 11.47
N ALA A 88 -12.40 -16.23 10.59
CA ALA A 88 -13.47 -15.26 10.81
C ALA A 88 -14.28 -15.56 12.08
N ASP A 89 -14.56 -16.84 12.37
CA ASP A 89 -15.23 -17.25 13.59
C ASP A 89 -14.37 -16.98 14.84
N LYS A 90 -13.12 -17.44 14.83
CA LYS A 90 -12.22 -17.32 15.99
C LYS A 90 -11.83 -15.87 16.31
N THR A 91 -11.63 -15.04 15.30
CA THR A 91 -11.14 -13.66 15.48
C THR A 91 -12.21 -12.59 15.28
N GLY A 92 -13.41 -12.98 14.85
CA GLY A 92 -14.52 -12.07 14.53
C GLY A 92 -14.84 -11.04 15.61
N PRO A 93 -14.89 -11.39 16.89
CA PRO A 93 -15.14 -10.41 17.95
C PRO A 93 -14.04 -9.35 18.14
N VAL A 94 -12.84 -9.55 17.56
CA VAL A 94 -11.73 -8.59 17.55
C VAL A 94 -11.65 -7.88 16.21
N ILE A 95 -11.49 -8.63 15.11
CA ILE A 95 -11.26 -8.09 13.77
C ILE A 95 -12.51 -7.42 13.21
N GLY A 96 -13.70 -7.98 13.49
CA GLY A 96 -14.98 -7.45 13.00
C GLY A 96 -15.23 -5.99 13.40
N PRO A 97 -15.17 -5.62 14.69
CA PRO A 97 -15.29 -4.23 15.10
C PRO A 97 -14.25 -3.29 14.48
N LEU A 98 -12.97 -3.70 14.36
CA LEU A 98 -11.94 -2.86 13.73
C LEU A 98 -12.25 -2.58 12.25
N MET A 99 -12.69 -3.59 11.51
CA MET A 99 -13.11 -3.42 10.11
C MET A 99 -14.42 -2.62 10.00
N ALA A 100 -15.36 -2.79 10.95
CA ALA A 100 -16.58 -2.00 10.99
C ALA A 100 -16.29 -0.51 11.24
N TYR A 101 -15.36 -0.20 12.15
CA TYR A 101 -14.93 1.18 12.39
C TYR A 101 -14.21 1.79 11.18
N GLU A 102 -13.46 1.01 10.42
CA GLU A 102 -12.90 1.47 9.14
C GLU A 102 -14.03 1.93 8.19
N VAL A 103 -15.04 1.10 7.99
CA VAL A 103 -16.18 1.44 7.14
C VAL A 103 -16.94 2.67 7.67
N LEU A 104 -17.24 2.72 8.97
CA LEU A 104 -18.04 3.78 9.57
C LEU A 104 -17.34 5.13 9.62
N THR A 105 -16.05 5.16 9.95
CA THR A 105 -15.32 6.41 10.23
C THR A 105 -14.47 6.89 9.05
N ALA A 106 -14.09 6.01 8.14
CA ALA A 106 -13.27 6.33 6.97
C ALA A 106 -14.10 6.30 5.69
N PHE A 107 -14.62 5.14 5.29
CA PHE A 107 -15.32 5.00 4.01
C PHE A 107 -16.55 5.92 3.89
N PHE A 108 -17.37 6.06 4.95
CA PHE A 108 -18.50 6.99 4.90
C PHE A 108 -18.05 8.46 4.88
N LEU A 109 -16.96 8.80 5.54
CA LEU A 109 -16.36 10.13 5.45
C LEU A 109 -15.87 10.39 4.01
N GLU A 110 -15.12 9.49 3.44
CA GLU A 110 -14.62 9.58 2.08
C GLU A 110 -15.77 9.67 1.07
N ALA A 111 -16.71 8.74 1.09
CA ALA A 111 -17.83 8.69 0.16
C ALA A 111 -18.73 9.94 0.27
N GLY A 112 -18.94 10.43 1.49
CA GLY A 112 -19.75 11.65 1.75
C GLY A 112 -19.14 12.90 1.14
N PHE A 113 -17.83 13.07 1.24
CA PHE A 113 -17.14 14.25 0.71
C PHE A 113 -16.62 14.08 -0.71
N LEU A 114 -16.46 12.86 -1.20
CA LEU A 114 -15.95 12.58 -2.54
C LEU A 114 -16.80 13.22 -3.64
N GLY A 115 -18.12 13.18 -3.51
CA GLY A 115 -19.03 13.82 -4.46
C GLY A 115 -18.84 15.34 -4.55
N VAL A 116 -18.57 15.98 -3.41
CA VAL A 116 -18.24 17.43 -3.35
C VAL A 116 -16.88 17.70 -3.95
N MET A 117 -15.87 16.88 -3.63
CA MET A 117 -14.52 16.98 -4.19
C MET A 117 -14.50 16.79 -5.71
N LEU A 118 -15.31 15.87 -6.25
CA LEU A 118 -15.35 15.60 -7.69
C LEU A 118 -16.13 16.63 -8.49
N PHE A 119 -17.26 17.15 -7.96
CA PHE A 119 -18.25 17.91 -8.72
C PHE A 119 -18.69 19.22 -8.07
N GLY A 120 -18.13 19.56 -6.92
CA GLY A 120 -18.62 20.69 -6.10
C GLY A 120 -17.93 22.01 -6.33
N LEU A 121 -16.80 22.08 -7.04
CA LEU A 121 -15.96 23.26 -7.12
C LEU A 121 -16.73 24.55 -7.51
N GLU A 122 -17.60 24.46 -8.51
CA GLU A 122 -18.43 25.60 -8.98
C GLU A 122 -19.73 25.79 -8.17
N ARG A 123 -20.11 24.82 -7.34
CA ARG A 123 -21.41 24.80 -6.64
C ARG A 123 -21.33 25.24 -5.19
N VAL A 124 -20.29 24.83 -4.46
CA VAL A 124 -20.17 25.04 -3.01
C VAL A 124 -19.19 26.15 -2.63
N GLY A 125 -18.44 26.67 -3.61
CA GLY A 125 -17.37 27.65 -3.40
C GLY A 125 -16.06 27.02 -2.89
N HIS A 126 -14.97 27.74 -3.10
CA HIS A 126 -13.60 27.21 -2.98
C HIS A 126 -13.25 26.71 -1.59
N ARG A 127 -13.68 27.40 -0.52
CA ARG A 127 -13.34 27.01 0.87
C ARG A 127 -14.00 25.70 1.28
N LEU A 128 -15.29 25.53 0.95
CA LEU A 128 -16.01 24.30 1.29
C LEU A 128 -15.53 23.12 0.43
N HIS A 129 -15.18 23.39 -0.83
CA HIS A 129 -14.57 22.38 -1.71
C HIS A 129 -13.23 21.90 -1.15
N PHE A 130 -12.34 22.81 -0.73
CA PHE A 130 -11.08 22.45 -0.10
C PHE A 130 -11.29 21.64 1.20
N MET A 131 -12.27 22.02 2.03
CA MET A 131 -12.62 21.21 3.20
C MET A 131 -13.04 19.80 2.82
N ALA A 132 -13.80 19.62 1.73
CA ALA A 132 -14.18 18.29 1.24
C ALA A 132 -12.95 17.48 0.78
N THR A 133 -12.04 18.11 0.03
CA THR A 133 -10.76 17.49 -0.37
C THR A 133 -9.93 17.06 0.83
N LEU A 134 -9.84 17.92 1.85
CA LEU A 134 -9.13 17.63 3.08
C LEU A 134 -9.79 16.46 3.86
N MET A 135 -11.12 16.42 3.92
CA MET A 135 -11.86 15.32 4.58
C MET A 135 -11.64 13.99 3.87
N VAL A 136 -11.60 13.97 2.53
CA VAL A 136 -11.23 12.76 1.77
C VAL A 136 -9.81 12.33 2.11
N ALA A 137 -8.84 13.26 2.12
CA ALA A 137 -7.45 12.94 2.46
C ALA A 137 -7.31 12.41 3.91
N ILE A 138 -8.02 12.99 4.87
CA ILE A 138 -8.05 12.51 6.25
C ILE A 138 -8.73 11.14 6.32
N GLY A 139 -9.81 10.92 5.59
CA GLY A 139 -10.51 9.65 5.51
C GLY A 139 -9.60 8.51 5.08
N THR A 140 -8.78 8.72 4.03
CA THR A 140 -7.80 7.69 3.59
C THR A 140 -6.78 7.34 4.66
N LEU A 141 -6.35 8.31 5.49
CA LEU A 141 -5.44 8.06 6.62
C LEU A 141 -6.14 7.33 7.77
N ILE A 142 -7.41 7.64 8.05
CA ILE A 142 -8.22 6.93 9.06
C ILE A 142 -8.49 5.49 8.60
N SER A 143 -8.74 5.26 7.31
CA SER A 143 -8.85 3.91 6.75
C SER A 143 -7.55 3.11 6.99
N ALA A 144 -6.40 3.69 6.65
CA ALA A 144 -5.09 3.09 6.93
C ALA A 144 -4.89 2.80 8.43
N PHE A 145 -5.33 3.68 9.32
CA PHE A 145 -5.25 3.49 10.78
C PHE A 145 -5.99 2.21 11.20
N TRP A 146 -7.25 2.05 10.83
CA TRP A 146 -8.06 0.91 11.27
C TRP A 146 -7.61 -0.41 10.67
N ILE A 147 -7.34 -0.45 9.36
CA ILE A 147 -6.92 -1.71 8.74
C ILE A 147 -5.54 -2.15 9.22
N LEU A 148 -4.62 -1.20 9.48
CA LEU A 148 -3.31 -1.52 10.04
C LEU A 148 -3.38 -1.85 11.53
N SER A 149 -4.34 -1.33 12.30
CA SER A 149 -4.59 -1.78 13.66
C SER A 149 -4.99 -3.26 13.67
N ALA A 150 -5.94 -3.66 12.81
CA ALA A 150 -6.35 -5.04 12.66
C ALA A 150 -5.18 -5.96 12.22
N ASN A 151 -4.43 -5.56 11.18
CA ASN A 151 -3.30 -6.33 10.69
C ASN A 151 -2.16 -6.44 11.72
N SER A 152 -1.83 -5.35 12.42
CA SER A 152 -0.78 -5.35 13.43
C SER A 152 -1.13 -6.20 14.64
N TRP A 153 -2.41 -6.25 15.03
CA TRP A 153 -2.85 -7.17 16.07
C TRP A 153 -2.58 -8.64 15.69
N MET A 154 -2.78 -9.01 14.44
CA MET A 154 -2.43 -10.37 13.98
C MET A 154 -0.92 -10.65 14.05
N GLN A 155 -0.08 -9.64 14.04
CA GLN A 155 1.38 -9.75 14.13
C GLN A 155 1.88 -9.78 15.58
N THR A 156 1.32 -8.94 16.45
CA THR A 156 1.67 -8.82 17.87
C THR A 156 0.38 -8.78 18.70
N PRO A 157 -0.31 -9.92 18.84
CA PRO A 157 -1.61 -9.97 19.49
C PRO A 157 -1.51 -9.66 20.98
N THR A 158 -2.17 -8.58 21.40
CA THR A 158 -2.25 -8.12 22.80
C THR A 158 -3.67 -7.64 23.11
N GLY A 159 -4.04 -7.50 24.37
CA GLY A 159 -5.32 -6.96 24.80
C GLY A 159 -6.54 -7.86 24.52
N HIS A 160 -6.32 -9.10 24.14
CA HIS A 160 -7.37 -10.10 23.92
C HIS A 160 -7.50 -11.08 25.10
N ALA A 161 -8.64 -11.74 25.18
CA ALA A 161 -8.89 -12.91 26.00
C ALA A 161 -9.57 -13.99 25.15
N MET A 162 -9.69 -15.19 25.67
CA MET A 162 -10.45 -16.26 25.02
C MET A 162 -11.77 -16.48 25.77
N ASN A 163 -12.87 -16.49 25.04
CA ASN A 163 -14.18 -16.80 25.62
C ASN A 163 -14.44 -18.32 25.71
N ALA A 164 -15.56 -18.72 26.31
CA ALA A 164 -15.95 -20.13 26.47
C ALA A 164 -16.18 -20.86 25.13
N ALA A 165 -16.44 -20.13 24.03
CA ALA A 165 -16.60 -20.68 22.70
C ALA A 165 -15.26 -20.85 21.95
N GLY A 166 -14.13 -20.51 22.56
CA GLY A 166 -12.80 -20.57 21.92
C GLY A 166 -12.52 -19.46 20.94
N GLN A 167 -13.24 -18.33 21.05
CA GLN A 167 -13.04 -17.15 20.23
C GLN A 167 -12.20 -16.11 20.97
N TYR A 168 -11.36 -15.39 20.25
CA TYR A 168 -10.62 -14.24 20.77
C TYR A 168 -11.56 -13.04 20.89
N VAL A 169 -11.67 -12.50 22.11
CA VAL A 169 -12.49 -11.33 22.44
C VAL A 169 -11.62 -10.20 22.97
N ALA A 170 -12.03 -8.96 22.80
CA ALA A 170 -11.31 -7.84 23.34
C ALA A 170 -11.47 -7.77 24.87
N ALA A 171 -10.37 -7.87 25.60
CA ALA A 171 -10.27 -7.61 27.03
C ALA A 171 -9.85 -6.16 27.30
N ASP A 172 -9.04 -5.56 26.45
CA ASP A 172 -8.57 -4.18 26.53
C ASP A 172 -8.42 -3.63 25.10
N TRP A 173 -9.40 -2.82 24.69
CA TRP A 173 -9.41 -2.24 23.35
C TRP A 173 -8.23 -1.32 23.07
N PHE A 174 -7.74 -0.59 24.07
CA PHE A 174 -6.60 0.30 23.87
C PHE A 174 -5.33 -0.49 23.54
N LYS A 175 -5.03 -1.54 24.31
CA LYS A 175 -3.89 -2.43 24.04
C LYS A 175 -4.04 -3.22 22.75
N LEU A 176 -5.27 -3.52 22.35
CA LEU A 176 -5.54 -4.23 21.11
C LEU A 176 -5.30 -3.34 19.90
N ILE A 177 -5.81 -2.10 19.88
CA ILE A 177 -5.64 -1.12 18.80
C ILE A 177 -4.18 -0.66 18.75
N PHE A 178 -3.61 -0.23 19.87
CA PHE A 178 -2.24 0.26 20.00
C PHE A 178 -1.29 -0.86 20.44
N ASN A 179 -1.37 -2.01 19.77
CA ASN A 179 -0.45 -3.12 20.02
C ASN A 179 1.01 -2.74 19.67
N PRO A 180 2.02 -3.50 20.16
CA PRO A 180 3.42 -3.10 20.07
C PRO A 180 3.94 -2.81 18.66
N SER A 181 3.39 -3.43 17.61
CA SER A 181 3.84 -3.21 16.24
C SER A 181 3.04 -2.16 15.47
N PHE A 182 1.88 -1.73 15.97
CA PHE A 182 0.97 -0.83 15.25
C PHE A 182 1.59 0.51 14.85
N PRO A 183 2.23 1.30 15.74
CA PRO A 183 2.74 2.62 15.36
C PRO A 183 3.83 2.53 14.28
N TYR A 184 4.69 1.51 14.35
CA TYR A 184 5.74 1.29 13.36
C TYR A 184 5.16 0.95 11.99
N ARG A 185 4.13 0.09 11.94
CA ARG A 185 3.44 -0.32 10.72
C ARG A 185 2.68 0.82 10.09
N LEU A 186 1.97 1.61 10.91
CA LEU A 186 1.21 2.76 10.42
C LEU A 186 2.14 3.80 9.77
N VAL A 187 3.19 4.21 10.47
CA VAL A 187 4.15 5.19 9.96
C VAL A 187 4.82 4.68 8.69
N HIS A 188 5.31 3.43 8.71
CA HIS A 188 5.99 2.83 7.57
C HIS A 188 5.10 2.75 6.33
N MET A 189 3.83 2.34 6.48
CA MET A 189 2.90 2.20 5.35
C MET A 189 2.43 3.55 4.80
N VAL A 190 2.17 4.54 5.67
CA VAL A 190 1.78 5.88 5.21
C VAL A 190 2.91 6.55 4.44
N LEU A 191 4.14 6.47 4.92
CA LEU A 191 5.32 6.97 4.21
C LEU A 191 5.53 6.23 2.88
N ALA A 192 5.31 4.91 2.84
CA ALA A 192 5.38 4.11 1.61
C ALA A 192 4.32 4.54 0.59
N ALA A 193 3.10 4.88 1.03
CA ALA A 193 2.05 5.41 0.18
C ALA A 193 2.43 6.79 -0.41
N TYR A 194 3.03 7.65 0.39
CA TYR A 194 3.53 8.94 -0.09
C TYR A 194 4.67 8.78 -1.09
N LEU A 195 5.61 7.85 -0.86
CA LEU A 195 6.66 7.55 -1.84
C LEU A 195 6.09 6.95 -3.13
N THR A 196 5.12 6.03 -3.04
CA THR A 196 4.45 5.49 -4.22
C THR A 196 3.84 6.61 -5.06
N THR A 197 3.12 7.53 -4.44
CA THR A 197 2.56 8.70 -5.13
C THR A 197 3.64 9.61 -5.69
N ALA A 198 4.71 9.90 -4.94
CA ALA A 198 5.81 10.73 -5.41
C ALA A 198 6.45 10.15 -6.68
N PHE A 199 6.69 8.84 -6.73
CA PHE A 199 7.30 8.20 -7.89
C PHE A 199 6.34 8.07 -9.08
N VAL A 200 5.05 7.86 -8.86
CA VAL A 200 4.04 7.90 -9.94
C VAL A 200 3.92 9.31 -10.52
N VAL A 201 3.70 10.33 -9.69
CA VAL A 201 3.57 11.73 -10.14
C VAL A 201 4.88 12.21 -10.78
N GLY A 202 6.02 11.88 -10.19
CA GLY A 202 7.34 12.20 -10.72
C GLY A 202 7.62 11.53 -12.06
N SER A 203 7.24 10.28 -12.22
CA SER A 203 7.36 9.52 -13.47
C SER A 203 6.53 10.15 -14.60
N VAL A 204 5.27 10.50 -14.33
CA VAL A 204 4.39 11.18 -15.30
C VAL A 204 4.95 12.55 -15.64
N GLY A 205 5.40 13.34 -14.65
CA GLY A 205 6.06 14.62 -14.88
C GLY A 205 7.31 14.50 -15.75
N ALA A 206 8.18 13.56 -15.44
CA ALA A 206 9.39 13.28 -16.22
C ALA A 206 9.08 12.81 -17.65
N TRP A 207 8.06 11.97 -17.82
CA TRP A 207 7.59 11.52 -19.12
C TRP A 207 7.17 12.67 -20.04
N HIS A 208 6.45 13.67 -19.51
CA HIS A 208 6.07 14.85 -20.26
C HIS A 208 7.26 15.78 -20.50
N LEU A 209 8.17 15.96 -19.52
CA LEU A 209 9.38 16.76 -19.69
C LEU A 209 10.35 16.20 -20.74
N LEU A 210 10.40 14.88 -20.92
CA LEU A 210 11.19 14.26 -22.00
C LEU A 210 10.66 14.59 -23.40
N ARG A 211 9.39 15.01 -23.52
CA ARG A 211 8.73 15.39 -24.77
C ARG A 211 8.70 16.90 -24.96
N ASP A 212 8.39 17.64 -23.89
CA ASP A 212 8.36 19.10 -23.87
C ASP A 212 8.89 19.62 -22.52
N GLN A 213 10.13 20.12 -22.53
CA GLN A 213 10.80 20.64 -21.33
C GLN A 213 10.14 21.92 -20.77
N HIS A 214 9.35 22.62 -21.57
CA HIS A 214 8.71 23.90 -21.21
C HIS A 214 7.28 23.72 -20.68
N GLN A 215 6.73 22.50 -20.68
CA GLN A 215 5.39 22.21 -20.21
C GLN A 215 5.26 22.54 -18.71
N ALA A 216 4.51 23.61 -18.41
CA ALA A 216 4.46 24.21 -17.07
C ALA A 216 3.91 23.25 -16.00
N GLY A 217 2.86 22.49 -16.31
CA GLY A 217 2.27 21.51 -15.40
C GLY A 217 3.27 20.38 -15.08
N ALA A 218 3.99 19.86 -16.12
CA ALA A 218 4.99 18.82 -15.91
C ALA A 218 6.15 19.28 -15.01
N ARG A 219 6.61 20.51 -15.18
CA ARG A 219 7.66 21.10 -14.32
C ARG A 219 7.20 21.19 -12.87
N VAL A 220 5.97 21.64 -12.63
CA VAL A 220 5.42 21.77 -11.27
C VAL A 220 5.25 20.39 -10.62
N MET A 221 4.56 19.43 -11.27
CA MET A 221 4.34 18.12 -10.69
C MET A 221 5.63 17.34 -10.48
N PHE A 222 6.59 17.41 -11.42
CA PHE A 222 7.91 16.79 -11.26
C PHE A 222 8.68 17.39 -10.09
N SER A 223 8.68 18.72 -9.97
CA SER A 223 9.34 19.43 -8.86
C SER A 223 8.75 19.05 -7.50
N MET A 224 7.41 19.03 -7.36
CA MET A 224 6.73 18.65 -6.13
C MET A 224 6.99 17.18 -5.77
N ALA A 225 6.89 16.29 -6.75
CA ALA A 225 7.15 14.86 -6.56
C ALA A 225 8.59 14.59 -6.11
N MET A 226 9.58 15.25 -6.72
CA MET A 226 10.97 15.09 -6.34
C MET A 226 11.28 15.68 -4.95
N TRP A 227 10.63 16.77 -4.54
CA TRP A 227 10.72 17.24 -3.15
C TRP A 227 10.15 16.21 -2.17
N MET A 228 8.99 15.64 -2.50
CA MET A 228 8.37 14.60 -1.66
C MET A 228 9.28 13.37 -1.57
N ALA A 229 9.86 12.91 -2.68
CA ALA A 229 10.81 11.80 -2.68
C ALA A 229 12.08 12.12 -1.85
N THR A 230 12.65 13.33 -2.01
CA THR A 230 13.87 13.75 -1.28
C THR A 230 13.67 13.78 0.23
N LEU A 231 12.49 14.22 0.70
CA LEU A 231 12.20 14.33 2.13
C LEU A 231 11.73 13.01 2.73
N VAL A 232 10.82 12.32 2.03
CA VAL A 232 10.15 11.14 2.59
C VAL A 232 11.03 9.89 2.53
N ALA A 233 11.87 9.71 1.49
CA ALA A 233 12.65 8.48 1.36
C ALA A 233 13.68 8.27 2.51
N PRO A 234 14.46 9.28 2.96
CA PRO A 234 15.30 9.12 4.13
C PRO A 234 14.50 8.80 5.41
N ILE A 235 13.36 9.46 5.60
CA ILE A 235 12.49 9.20 6.76
C ILE A 235 11.92 7.77 6.70
N GLN A 236 11.56 7.29 5.50
CA GLN A 236 11.10 5.91 5.30
C GLN A 236 12.16 4.88 5.68
N ILE A 237 13.44 5.12 5.35
CA ILE A 237 14.53 4.22 5.73
C ILE A 237 14.69 4.18 7.26
N LEU A 238 14.66 5.33 7.93
CA LEU A 238 14.70 5.40 9.38
C LEU A 238 13.50 4.72 10.05
N ALA A 239 12.30 4.96 9.52
CA ALA A 239 11.09 4.28 10.00
C ALA A 239 11.15 2.77 9.76
N GLY A 240 11.73 2.33 8.64
CA GLY A 240 11.96 0.93 8.32
C GLY A 240 12.94 0.25 9.26
N ASP A 241 14.02 0.92 9.63
CA ASP A 241 14.98 0.45 10.62
C ASP A 241 14.32 0.23 11.98
N GLN A 242 13.59 1.23 12.49
CA GLN A 242 12.85 1.12 13.75
C GLN A 242 11.79 0.01 13.71
N HIS A 243 11.10 -0.17 12.58
CA HIS A 243 10.17 -1.28 12.39
C HIS A 243 10.90 -2.63 12.39
N GLY A 244 12.09 -2.71 11.82
CA GLY A 244 12.96 -3.90 11.85
C GLY A 244 13.37 -4.27 13.27
N LEU A 245 13.78 -3.30 14.10
CA LEU A 245 14.12 -3.50 15.51
C LEU A 245 12.91 -3.98 16.33
N ASN A 246 11.74 -3.38 16.15
CA ASN A 246 10.49 -3.86 16.76
C ASN A 246 10.14 -5.29 16.32
N THR A 247 10.38 -5.63 15.05
CA THR A 247 10.16 -6.98 14.54
C THR A 247 11.15 -7.97 15.15
N LEU A 248 12.40 -7.59 15.37
CA LEU A 248 13.39 -8.43 16.04
C LEU A 248 12.97 -8.77 17.48
N GLU A 249 12.39 -7.82 18.19
CA GLU A 249 11.93 -8.00 19.57
C GLU A 249 10.72 -8.97 19.64
N HIS A 250 9.73 -8.80 18.76
CA HIS A 250 8.44 -9.50 18.88
C HIS A 250 8.31 -10.71 17.95
N GLN A 251 9.03 -10.77 16.86
CA GLN A 251 8.99 -11.84 15.85
C GLN A 251 10.39 -12.21 15.35
N PRO A 252 11.29 -12.66 16.22
CA PRO A 252 12.70 -12.90 15.88
C PRO A 252 12.89 -13.86 14.71
N ALA A 253 12.11 -14.95 14.61
CA ALA A 253 12.17 -15.89 13.49
C ALA A 253 11.96 -15.23 12.11
N LYS A 254 11.11 -14.19 12.05
CA LYS A 254 10.90 -13.41 10.83
C LYS A 254 12.17 -12.66 10.43
N VAL A 255 12.85 -11.99 11.38
CA VAL A 255 14.10 -11.26 11.10
C VAL A 255 15.21 -12.22 10.72
N MET A 256 15.33 -13.37 11.38
CA MET A 256 16.29 -14.40 10.99
C MET A 256 16.08 -14.87 9.54
N ALA A 257 14.81 -15.01 9.12
CA ALA A 257 14.48 -15.37 7.73
C ALA A 257 14.76 -14.20 6.76
N MET A 258 14.46 -12.96 7.14
CA MET A 258 14.80 -11.76 6.36
C MET A 258 16.31 -11.66 6.11
N GLU A 259 17.11 -11.90 7.15
CA GLU A 259 18.56 -11.85 7.09
C GLU A 259 19.20 -13.12 6.45
N GLY A 260 18.47 -14.25 6.44
CA GLY A 260 18.99 -15.53 5.98
C GLY A 260 19.87 -16.23 7.01
N HIS A 261 19.74 -15.89 8.29
CA HIS A 261 20.55 -16.46 9.37
C HIS A 261 19.95 -17.79 9.83
N PHE A 262 20.37 -18.89 9.21
CA PHE A 262 20.01 -20.24 9.66
C PHE A 262 20.73 -20.66 10.94
N GLN A 263 21.95 -20.17 11.15
CA GLN A 263 22.78 -20.47 12.32
C GLN A 263 22.97 -19.22 13.17
N SER A 264 23.10 -19.44 14.49
CA SER A 264 23.40 -18.38 15.45
C SER A 264 24.83 -17.89 15.34
N HIS A 265 25.04 -16.58 15.42
CA HIS A 265 26.32 -15.92 15.34
C HIS A 265 26.73 -15.36 16.71
N LYS A 266 27.82 -15.90 17.30
CA LYS A 266 28.27 -15.51 18.65
C LYS A 266 29.07 -14.19 18.67
N ASN A 267 29.73 -13.81 17.58
CA ASN A 267 30.68 -12.71 17.49
C ASN A 267 30.43 -11.81 16.25
N GLY A 268 29.22 -11.37 16.11
CA GLY A 268 28.79 -10.53 15.00
C GLY A 268 28.29 -11.31 13.78
N ALA A 269 27.06 -11.03 13.37
CA ALA A 269 26.41 -11.65 12.20
C ALA A 269 26.67 -10.81 10.94
N PRO A 270 26.97 -11.45 9.79
CA PRO A 270 27.14 -10.77 8.52
C PRO A 270 25.81 -10.28 7.96
N LEU A 271 25.82 -9.19 7.20
CA LEU A 271 24.70 -8.81 6.34
C LEU A 271 24.85 -9.52 4.99
N LEU A 272 23.93 -10.36 4.66
CA LEU A 272 23.86 -11.02 3.36
C LEU A 272 23.21 -10.09 2.34
N LEU A 273 23.97 -9.56 1.39
CA LEU A 273 23.43 -8.73 0.30
C LEU A 273 22.73 -9.56 -0.76
N PHE A 274 23.29 -10.71 -1.08
CA PHE A 274 22.81 -11.66 -2.07
C PHE A 274 23.01 -13.08 -1.56
N GLY A 275 22.23 -14.04 -2.04
CA GLY A 275 22.41 -15.46 -1.76
C GLY A 275 21.14 -16.24 -2.07
N TRP A 276 21.26 -17.55 -2.12
CA TRP A 276 20.14 -18.46 -2.36
C TRP A 276 19.88 -19.28 -1.09
N PRO A 277 18.86 -18.92 -0.29
CA PRO A 277 18.52 -19.68 0.91
C PRO A 277 18.03 -21.09 0.55
N ASP A 278 18.68 -22.08 1.11
CA ASP A 278 18.28 -23.48 1.05
C ASP A 278 17.78 -23.91 2.43
N GLN A 279 16.46 -23.98 2.57
CA GLN A 279 15.81 -24.30 3.85
C GLN A 279 16.01 -25.79 4.23
N ALA A 280 16.18 -26.68 3.25
CA ALA A 280 16.41 -28.10 3.50
C ALA A 280 17.79 -28.32 4.12
N GLU A 281 18.82 -27.67 3.55
CA GLU A 281 20.20 -27.75 4.04
C GLU A 281 20.51 -26.74 5.15
N ALA A 282 19.56 -25.87 5.51
CA ALA A 282 19.68 -24.82 6.52
C ALA A 282 20.92 -23.93 6.30
N LYS A 283 21.12 -23.48 5.05
CA LYS A 283 22.23 -22.59 4.66
C LYS A 283 21.86 -21.67 3.50
N VAL A 284 22.63 -20.60 3.31
CA VAL A 284 22.54 -19.72 2.14
C VAL A 284 23.68 -20.07 1.18
N LYS A 285 23.32 -20.46 -0.05
CA LYS A 285 24.29 -20.76 -1.14
C LYS A 285 24.65 -19.46 -1.86
N PHE A 286 25.87 -19.39 -2.41
CA PHE A 286 26.37 -18.25 -3.19
C PHE A 286 26.24 -16.90 -2.46
N ALA A 287 26.46 -16.88 -1.16
CA ALA A 287 26.32 -15.70 -0.33
C ALA A 287 27.37 -14.63 -0.66
N ILE A 288 26.88 -13.39 -0.88
CA ILE A 288 27.72 -12.18 -0.85
C ILE A 288 27.38 -11.46 0.44
N GLU A 289 28.38 -11.32 1.33
CA GLU A 289 28.15 -10.85 2.67
C GLU A 289 29.10 -9.70 3.07
N ILE A 290 28.60 -8.83 3.93
CA ILE A 290 29.43 -7.81 4.62
C ILE A 290 29.56 -8.26 6.07
N PRO A 291 30.78 -8.62 6.53
CA PRO A 291 31.00 -9.14 7.87
C PRO A 291 30.48 -8.19 8.96
N LYS A 292 29.79 -8.76 9.96
CA LYS A 292 29.34 -8.06 11.18
C LYS A 292 28.31 -6.91 10.98
N LEU A 293 27.93 -6.60 9.75
CA LEU A 293 27.06 -5.44 9.47
C LEU A 293 25.63 -5.68 9.95
N SER A 294 25.11 -6.91 9.90
CA SER A 294 23.76 -7.22 10.44
C SER A 294 23.71 -6.99 11.96
N SER A 295 24.73 -7.39 12.70
CA SER A 295 24.83 -7.11 14.14
C SER A 295 24.93 -5.60 14.42
N LEU A 296 25.65 -4.84 13.61
CA LEU A 296 25.71 -3.39 13.76
C LEU A 296 24.32 -2.75 13.57
N ILE A 297 23.57 -3.16 12.54
CA ILE A 297 22.23 -2.62 12.26
C ILE A 297 21.24 -3.03 13.36
N LEU A 298 21.18 -4.31 13.69
CA LEU A 298 20.13 -4.87 14.56
C LEU A 298 20.44 -4.75 16.07
N LYS A 299 21.71 -4.58 16.47
CA LYS A 299 22.15 -4.54 17.87
C LYS A 299 23.05 -3.35 18.19
N HIS A 300 23.30 -2.47 17.23
CA HIS A 300 24.18 -1.31 17.35
C HIS A 300 25.60 -1.64 17.85
N SER A 301 26.06 -2.88 17.59
CA SER A 301 27.38 -3.36 17.98
C SER A 301 27.88 -4.41 16.99
N LEU A 302 29.10 -4.22 16.49
CA LEU A 302 29.72 -5.13 15.51
C LEU A 302 29.90 -6.56 16.00
N ASN A 303 30.07 -6.74 17.31
CA ASN A 303 30.38 -8.04 17.92
C ASN A 303 29.17 -8.63 18.69
N ALA A 304 28.00 -7.98 18.63
CA ALA A 304 26.83 -8.49 19.33
C ALA A 304 26.38 -9.84 18.75
N PRO A 305 26.03 -10.80 19.60
CA PRO A 305 25.50 -12.06 19.14
C PRO A 305 24.10 -11.89 18.54
N LEU A 306 23.84 -12.61 17.47
CA LEU A 306 22.50 -12.73 16.87
C LEU A 306 22.11 -14.21 16.81
N ALA A 307 20.88 -14.47 17.27
CA ALA A 307 20.29 -15.79 17.15
C ALA A 307 19.99 -16.11 15.68
N GLY A 308 20.05 -17.40 15.32
CA GLY A 308 19.63 -17.90 14.04
C GLY A 308 18.35 -18.75 14.16
N LEU A 309 17.86 -19.24 13.04
CA LEU A 309 16.71 -20.13 12.99
C LEU A 309 16.94 -21.47 13.72
N ASP A 310 18.20 -21.84 13.97
CA ASP A 310 18.59 -22.99 14.80
C ASP A 310 18.04 -22.92 16.24
N THR A 311 17.65 -21.75 16.72
CA THR A 311 16.99 -21.55 18.03
C THR A 311 15.47 -21.74 18.00
N VAL A 312 14.89 -21.93 16.82
CA VAL A 312 13.44 -22.06 16.61
C VAL A 312 13.13 -23.45 16.08
N PRO A 313 12.06 -24.15 16.57
CA PRO A 313 11.63 -25.41 15.99
C PRO A 313 11.39 -25.30 14.48
N ARG A 314 11.85 -26.29 13.72
CA ARG A 314 11.86 -26.24 12.24
C ARG A 314 10.45 -26.08 11.64
N GLU A 315 9.45 -26.62 12.31
CA GLU A 315 8.02 -26.49 11.96
C GLU A 315 7.46 -25.05 12.08
N ASN A 316 8.18 -24.19 12.79
CA ASN A 316 7.85 -22.76 12.99
C ASN A 316 8.71 -21.83 12.12
N TRP A 317 9.53 -22.36 11.23
CA TRP A 317 10.29 -21.54 10.30
C TRP A 317 9.39 -20.96 9.23
N PRO A 318 9.48 -19.66 8.95
CA PRO A 318 8.83 -19.09 7.78
C PRO A 318 9.51 -19.59 6.49
N PRO A 319 8.86 -19.46 5.32
CA PRO A 319 9.48 -19.74 4.02
C PRO A 319 10.64 -18.78 3.73
N VAL A 320 11.86 -19.16 4.13
CA VAL A 320 13.04 -18.29 4.19
C VAL A 320 13.36 -17.66 2.85
N ALA A 321 13.35 -18.41 1.75
CA ALA A 321 13.71 -17.87 0.43
C ALA A 321 12.78 -16.73 -0.01
N ILE A 322 11.48 -16.85 0.22
CA ILE A 322 10.51 -15.81 -0.15
C ILE A 322 10.73 -14.56 0.71
N VAL A 323 10.86 -14.71 2.02
CA VAL A 323 11.06 -13.62 2.97
C VAL A 323 12.39 -12.90 2.72
N PHE A 324 13.46 -13.65 2.48
CA PHE A 324 14.79 -13.14 2.17
C PHE A 324 14.80 -12.23 0.93
N TRP A 325 14.21 -12.71 -0.16
CA TRP A 325 14.22 -11.97 -1.41
C TRP A 325 13.25 -10.81 -1.43
N SER A 326 12.05 -10.98 -0.90
CA SER A 326 11.08 -9.88 -0.82
C SER A 326 11.60 -8.71 0.03
N PHE A 327 12.27 -9.01 1.15
CA PHE A 327 12.91 -7.99 1.97
C PHE A 327 13.98 -7.21 1.20
N ARG A 328 14.85 -7.91 0.45
CA ARG A 328 15.90 -7.26 -0.35
C ARG A 328 15.36 -6.41 -1.49
N VAL A 329 14.32 -6.85 -2.16
CA VAL A 329 13.64 -6.06 -3.19
C VAL A 329 13.07 -4.79 -2.59
N MET A 330 12.37 -4.87 -1.46
CA MET A 330 11.80 -3.71 -0.76
C MET A 330 12.89 -2.71 -0.36
N VAL A 331 13.92 -3.16 0.34
CA VAL A 331 15.01 -2.30 0.85
C VAL A 331 15.83 -1.73 -0.30
N GLY A 332 16.17 -2.55 -1.30
CA GLY A 332 16.92 -2.12 -2.49
C GLY A 332 16.19 -1.02 -3.26
N LEU A 333 14.88 -1.15 -3.47
CA LEU A 333 14.06 -0.11 -4.09
C LEU A 333 13.99 1.14 -3.20
N GLY A 334 13.90 1.00 -1.87
CA GLY A 334 13.95 2.12 -0.94
C GLY A 334 15.22 2.96 -1.08
N PHE A 335 16.38 2.31 -1.16
CA PHE A 335 17.66 3.00 -1.40
C PHE A 335 17.75 3.63 -2.80
N LEU A 336 17.21 2.96 -3.83
CA LEU A 336 17.13 3.56 -5.18
C LEU A 336 16.23 4.80 -5.21
N MET A 337 15.10 4.77 -4.51
CA MET A 337 14.21 5.93 -4.34
C MET A 337 14.93 7.08 -3.64
N MET A 338 15.64 6.80 -2.55
CA MET A 338 16.45 7.80 -1.86
C MET A 338 17.54 8.37 -2.77
N GLY A 339 18.26 7.50 -3.49
CA GLY A 339 19.30 7.91 -4.43
C GLY A 339 18.75 8.84 -5.53
N LEU A 340 17.58 8.53 -6.10
CA LEU A 340 16.96 9.39 -7.12
C LEU A 340 16.48 10.73 -6.52
N GLY A 341 15.92 10.70 -5.30
CA GLY A 341 15.54 11.91 -4.55
C GLY A 341 16.74 12.84 -4.34
N LEU A 342 17.85 12.30 -3.82
CA LEU A 342 19.09 13.05 -3.61
C LEU A 342 19.72 13.54 -4.92
N LEU A 343 19.68 12.73 -5.98
CA LEU A 343 20.12 13.15 -7.32
C LEU A 343 19.26 14.31 -7.83
N SER A 344 17.95 14.28 -7.62
CA SER A 344 17.06 15.37 -8.00
C SER A 344 17.39 16.66 -7.24
N LEU A 345 17.72 16.57 -5.96
CA LEU A 345 18.18 17.70 -5.16
C LEU A 345 19.49 18.27 -5.70
N LEU A 346 20.46 17.41 -6.02
CA LEU A 346 21.74 17.84 -6.64
C LEU A 346 21.50 18.55 -7.98
N MET A 347 20.62 17.99 -8.82
CA MET A 347 20.29 18.61 -10.12
C MET A 347 19.55 19.95 -9.93
N ARG A 348 18.73 20.08 -8.88
CA ARG A 348 18.05 21.33 -8.52
C ARG A 348 19.06 22.41 -8.11
N VAL A 349 20.00 22.09 -7.23
CA VAL A 349 21.06 23.04 -6.81
C VAL A 349 21.92 23.46 -7.99
N ARG A 350 22.15 22.57 -8.96
CA ARG A 350 22.89 22.88 -10.19
C ARG A 350 22.04 23.62 -11.26
N GLY A 351 20.78 23.91 -11.00
CA GLY A 351 19.86 24.54 -11.98
C GLY A 351 19.46 23.63 -13.14
N LYS A 352 19.73 22.33 -13.08
CA LYS A 352 19.54 21.35 -14.17
C LYS A 352 18.38 20.37 -13.93
N LEU A 353 17.49 20.64 -12.98
CA LEU A 353 16.40 19.74 -12.63
C LEU A 353 15.50 19.39 -13.82
N TYR A 354 15.25 20.37 -14.69
CA TYR A 354 14.35 20.21 -15.84
C TYR A 354 15.07 19.88 -17.15
N ASP A 355 16.40 19.91 -17.15
CA ASP A 355 17.22 19.71 -18.36
C ASP A 355 17.96 18.36 -18.33
N SER A 356 18.01 17.70 -17.18
CA SER A 356 18.71 16.43 -17.00
C SER A 356 17.90 15.24 -17.55
N ARG A 357 18.15 14.89 -18.82
CA ARG A 357 17.51 13.75 -19.48
C ARG A 357 17.71 12.44 -18.70
N LEU A 358 18.89 12.22 -18.12
CA LEU A 358 19.18 11.01 -17.33
C LEU A 358 18.31 10.93 -16.08
N LEU A 359 18.13 12.04 -15.37
CA LEU A 359 17.24 12.11 -14.19
C LEU A 359 15.79 11.79 -14.60
N HIS A 360 15.32 12.34 -15.71
CA HIS A 360 13.95 12.10 -16.19
C HIS A 360 13.74 10.63 -16.59
N ILE A 361 14.71 10.02 -17.33
CA ILE A 361 14.65 8.59 -17.66
C ILE A 361 14.62 7.72 -16.39
N GLY A 362 15.48 8.04 -15.42
CA GLY A 362 15.49 7.36 -14.13
C GLY A 362 14.16 7.48 -13.38
N ALA A 363 13.57 8.69 -13.36
CA ALA A 363 12.27 8.92 -12.74
C ALA A 363 11.13 8.14 -13.44
N VAL A 364 11.14 8.08 -14.78
CA VAL A 364 10.17 7.25 -15.55
C VAL A 364 10.34 5.78 -15.21
N ALA A 365 11.55 5.26 -15.19
CA ALA A 365 11.82 3.85 -14.86
C ALA A 365 11.41 3.48 -13.44
N MET A 366 11.51 4.44 -12.51
CA MET A 366 11.14 4.27 -11.10
C MET A 366 9.64 4.48 -10.83
N GLY A 367 8.82 4.80 -11.84
CA GLY A 367 7.37 4.98 -11.68
C GLY A 367 6.66 3.83 -10.95
N PRO A 368 6.87 2.56 -11.30
CA PRO A 368 6.26 1.42 -10.61
C PRO A 368 6.96 1.03 -9.30
N ALA A 369 8.11 1.60 -8.96
CA ALA A 369 8.96 1.15 -7.86
C ALA A 369 8.25 1.17 -6.51
N GLY A 370 7.39 2.17 -6.25
CA GLY A 370 6.60 2.25 -5.01
C GLY A 370 5.66 1.07 -4.85
N PHE A 371 4.96 0.67 -5.89
CA PHE A 371 4.06 -0.48 -5.87
C PHE A 371 4.82 -1.79 -5.62
N VAL A 372 5.95 -1.97 -6.31
CA VAL A 372 6.79 -3.16 -6.14
C VAL A 372 7.35 -3.24 -4.72
N ALA A 373 7.81 -2.12 -4.17
CA ALA A 373 8.32 -2.05 -2.80
C ALA A 373 7.23 -2.35 -1.75
N VAL A 374 6.02 -1.82 -1.92
CA VAL A 374 4.87 -2.09 -1.04
C VAL A 374 4.49 -3.57 -1.09
N LEU A 375 4.38 -4.16 -2.28
CA LEU A 375 4.10 -5.60 -2.44
C LEU A 375 5.18 -6.47 -1.82
N ALA A 376 6.45 -6.16 -2.05
CA ALA A 376 7.57 -6.88 -1.47
C ALA A 376 7.58 -6.76 0.06
N GLY A 377 7.29 -5.59 0.62
CA GLY A 377 7.15 -5.36 2.06
C GLY A 377 5.98 -6.13 2.67
N TRP A 378 4.84 -6.17 1.99
CA TRP A 378 3.69 -6.95 2.42
C TRP A 378 4.00 -8.46 2.40
N ILE A 379 4.63 -8.97 1.33
CA ILE A 379 5.08 -10.38 1.25
C ILE A 379 6.04 -10.68 2.40
N THR A 380 7.03 -9.84 2.66
CA THR A 380 7.97 -9.99 3.78
C THR A 380 7.23 -10.11 5.11
N THR A 381 6.24 -9.26 5.33
CA THR A 381 5.46 -9.20 6.57
C THR A 381 4.59 -10.45 6.77
N GLU A 382 3.82 -10.82 5.75
CA GLU A 382 2.80 -11.87 5.87
C GLU A 382 3.37 -13.29 5.67
N VAL A 383 4.30 -13.47 4.75
CA VAL A 383 5.00 -14.75 4.61
C VAL A 383 5.98 -14.96 5.76
N GLY A 384 6.61 -13.89 6.24
CA GLY A 384 7.48 -13.95 7.42
C GLY A 384 6.76 -14.25 8.74
N ARG A 385 5.44 -14.13 8.79
CA ARG A 385 4.62 -14.55 9.94
C ARG A 385 4.33 -16.06 9.95
N GLN A 386 4.40 -16.71 8.79
CA GLN A 386 4.10 -18.13 8.71
C GLN A 386 4.98 -18.98 9.64
N PRO A 387 4.44 -20.08 10.18
CA PRO A 387 3.17 -20.75 9.84
C PRO A 387 1.91 -20.18 10.55
N TYR A 388 2.01 -19.03 11.21
CA TYR A 388 0.89 -18.44 11.94
C TYR A 388 0.06 -17.48 11.09
N LEU A 389 -1.26 -17.50 11.24
CA LEU A 389 -2.18 -16.47 10.77
C LEU A 389 -2.35 -15.36 11.81
N VAL A 390 -2.47 -15.72 13.10
CA VAL A 390 -2.31 -14.83 14.24
C VAL A 390 -1.10 -15.32 15.03
N TYR A 391 -0.06 -14.52 15.12
CA TYR A 391 1.25 -14.95 15.62
C TYR A 391 1.18 -15.56 17.00
N GLY A 392 1.66 -16.79 17.13
CA GLY A 392 1.66 -17.56 18.38
C GLY A 392 0.29 -18.10 18.84
N LEU A 393 -0.82 -17.72 18.19
CA LEU A 393 -2.18 -18.06 18.64
C LEU A 393 -2.92 -18.98 17.67
N LEU A 394 -2.87 -18.71 16.37
CA LEU A 394 -3.63 -19.45 15.36
C LEU A 394 -2.75 -19.75 14.15
N ARG A 395 -2.56 -21.03 13.85
CA ARG A 395 -1.83 -21.45 12.64
C ARG A 395 -2.69 -21.26 11.39
N THR A 396 -2.04 -21.00 10.27
CA THR A 396 -2.73 -20.82 8.98
C THR A 396 -3.48 -22.10 8.56
N ALA A 397 -2.92 -23.27 8.79
CA ALA A 397 -3.56 -24.54 8.46
C ALA A 397 -4.87 -24.78 9.24
N ASP A 398 -4.97 -24.23 10.46
CA ASP A 398 -6.13 -24.39 11.35
C ASP A 398 -7.18 -23.29 11.16
N ALA A 399 -6.98 -22.39 10.20
CA ALA A 399 -7.79 -21.19 10.03
C ALA A 399 -8.65 -21.21 8.76
N VAL A 400 -8.42 -22.15 7.85
CA VAL A 400 -9.12 -22.26 6.56
C VAL A 400 -10.51 -22.86 6.73
N SER A 401 -11.39 -22.53 5.78
CA SER A 401 -12.70 -23.14 5.65
C SER A 401 -12.57 -24.60 5.23
N PRO A 402 -13.45 -25.50 5.70
CA PRO A 402 -13.46 -26.92 5.32
C PRO A 402 -14.02 -27.10 3.89
N LEU A 403 -13.34 -26.56 2.89
CA LEU A 403 -13.74 -26.60 1.48
C LEU A 403 -12.88 -27.61 0.71
N ALA A 404 -13.49 -28.27 -0.28
CA ALA A 404 -12.76 -29.16 -1.19
C ALA A 404 -11.89 -28.36 -2.17
N ALA A 405 -10.68 -28.87 -2.46
CA ALA A 405 -9.73 -28.22 -3.36
C ALA A 405 -10.32 -27.83 -4.74
N PRO A 406 -11.17 -28.62 -5.43
CA PRO A 406 -11.78 -28.21 -6.69
C PRO A 406 -12.66 -26.95 -6.59
N ALA A 407 -13.36 -26.75 -5.46
CA ALA A 407 -14.19 -25.55 -5.27
C ALA A 407 -13.32 -24.29 -5.12
N VAL A 408 -12.26 -24.38 -4.31
CA VAL A 408 -11.30 -23.27 -4.13
C VAL A 408 -10.56 -22.96 -5.43
N ALA A 409 -10.15 -23.99 -6.19
CA ALA A 409 -9.47 -23.80 -7.49
C ALA A 409 -10.38 -23.13 -8.52
N SER A 410 -11.67 -23.53 -8.61
CA SER A 410 -12.64 -22.92 -9.51
C SER A 410 -12.88 -21.44 -9.16
N SER A 411 -13.00 -21.15 -7.88
CA SER A 411 -13.10 -19.78 -7.36
C SER A 411 -11.85 -18.95 -7.72
N LEU A 412 -10.65 -19.48 -7.49
CA LEU A 412 -9.39 -18.78 -7.83
C LEU A 412 -9.32 -18.45 -9.32
N ILE A 413 -9.65 -19.39 -10.20
CA ILE A 413 -9.66 -19.15 -11.66
C ILE A 413 -10.67 -18.05 -12.01
N ALA A 414 -11.88 -18.09 -11.45
CA ALA A 414 -12.88 -17.05 -11.66
C ALA A 414 -12.39 -15.68 -11.22
N PHE A 415 -11.74 -15.58 -10.05
CA PHE A 415 -11.14 -14.34 -9.57
C PHE A 415 -10.06 -13.84 -10.52
N ILE A 416 -9.15 -14.68 -10.99
CA ILE A 416 -8.10 -14.29 -11.93
C ILE A 416 -8.71 -13.69 -13.19
N ILE A 417 -9.68 -14.37 -13.80
CA ILE A 417 -10.33 -13.92 -15.04
C ILE A 417 -11.04 -12.57 -14.83
N VAL A 418 -11.87 -12.45 -13.78
CA VAL A 418 -12.64 -11.23 -13.50
C VAL A 418 -11.73 -10.06 -13.16
N TYR A 419 -10.70 -10.29 -12.34
CA TYR A 419 -9.76 -9.25 -11.96
C TYR A 419 -8.97 -8.72 -13.15
N PHE A 420 -8.45 -9.59 -14.00
CA PHE A 420 -7.74 -9.12 -15.21
C PHE A 420 -8.70 -8.41 -16.17
N ALA A 421 -9.93 -8.86 -16.34
CA ALA A 421 -10.89 -8.19 -17.20
C ALA A 421 -11.28 -6.80 -16.69
N VAL A 422 -11.64 -6.68 -15.41
CA VAL A 422 -12.16 -5.43 -14.81
C VAL A 422 -11.02 -4.45 -14.52
N PHE A 423 -9.99 -4.92 -13.80
CA PHE A 423 -8.91 -4.02 -13.37
C PHE A 423 -7.94 -3.65 -14.48
N ALA A 424 -7.74 -4.52 -15.49
CA ALA A 424 -6.93 -4.15 -16.65
C ALA A 424 -7.57 -2.97 -17.41
N ALA A 425 -8.89 -2.96 -17.58
CA ALA A 425 -9.58 -1.83 -18.21
C ALA A 425 -9.37 -0.53 -17.42
N GLY A 426 -9.48 -0.56 -16.08
CA GLY A 426 -9.25 0.57 -15.22
C GLY A 426 -7.81 1.07 -15.27
N VAL A 427 -6.82 0.16 -15.19
CA VAL A 427 -5.39 0.51 -15.29
C VAL A 427 -5.07 1.11 -16.67
N ILE A 428 -5.57 0.52 -17.75
CA ILE A 428 -5.38 1.07 -19.11
C ILE A 428 -5.97 2.47 -19.19
N TYR A 429 -7.15 2.70 -18.61
CA TYR A 429 -7.76 4.02 -18.59
C TYR A 429 -6.94 5.04 -17.79
N ILE A 430 -6.45 4.67 -16.60
CA ILE A 430 -5.54 5.50 -15.80
C ILE A 430 -4.28 5.84 -16.60
N LEU A 431 -3.64 4.88 -17.25
CA LEU A 431 -2.45 5.10 -18.07
C LEU A 431 -2.72 6.02 -19.27
N ARG A 432 -3.91 5.93 -19.88
CA ARG A 432 -4.33 6.86 -20.94
C ARG A 432 -4.49 8.29 -20.43
N LEU A 433 -5.08 8.46 -19.23
CA LEU A 433 -5.18 9.78 -18.59
C LEU A 433 -3.78 10.34 -18.27
N MET A 434 -2.88 9.52 -17.76
CA MET A 434 -1.50 9.92 -17.47
C MET A 434 -0.70 10.25 -18.72
N ALA A 435 -0.98 9.62 -19.85
CA ALA A 435 -0.31 9.86 -21.13
C ALA A 435 -0.70 11.21 -21.78
N ALA A 436 -1.87 11.74 -21.46
CA ALA A 436 -2.28 13.09 -21.86
C ALA A 436 -1.55 14.13 -21.01
N ALA A 437 -0.99 15.18 -21.64
CA ALA A 437 -0.32 16.24 -20.91
C ALA A 437 -1.35 17.16 -20.22
N PRO A 438 -1.11 17.61 -18.97
CA PRO A 438 -1.97 18.59 -18.34
C PRO A 438 -1.92 19.91 -19.09
N HIS A 439 -3.07 20.54 -19.33
CA HIS A 439 -3.19 21.77 -20.11
C HIS A 439 -3.83 22.91 -19.30
N GLN A 440 -3.77 24.13 -19.84
CA GLN A 440 -4.49 25.28 -19.26
C GLN A 440 -5.99 25.09 -19.44
N GLY A 441 -6.77 25.42 -18.40
CA GLY A 441 -8.23 25.21 -18.39
C GLY A 441 -8.61 23.71 -18.26
N GLU A 442 -7.74 22.89 -17.64
CA GLU A 442 -8.02 21.48 -17.37
C GLU A 442 -9.31 21.37 -16.56
N GLN A 443 -10.29 20.62 -17.08
CA GLN A 443 -11.58 20.43 -16.42
C GLN A 443 -11.54 19.17 -15.55
N GLY A 444 -12.15 19.26 -14.38
CA GLY A 444 -12.40 18.12 -13.51
C GLY A 444 -13.38 17.09 -14.12
N PRO A 445 -13.69 16.03 -13.39
CA PRO A 445 -14.71 15.07 -13.80
C PRO A 445 -16.05 15.79 -14.05
N ARG A 446 -16.65 15.56 -15.21
CA ARG A 446 -17.99 16.12 -15.52
C ARG A 446 -19.04 15.21 -14.91
N SER A 447 -19.98 15.79 -14.15
CA SER A 447 -21.22 15.12 -13.85
C SER A 447 -22.11 15.25 -15.09
N GLU A 448 -22.05 14.28 -15.98
CA GLU A 448 -23.21 13.99 -16.81
C GLU A 448 -24.25 13.40 -15.85
N ALA A 449 -24.98 14.29 -15.16
CA ALA A 449 -26.13 13.85 -14.39
C ALA A 449 -27.06 13.11 -15.35
N PRO A 450 -27.39 11.83 -15.15
CA PRO A 450 -28.39 11.19 -15.95
C PRO A 450 -29.65 12.07 -15.88
N ALA A 451 -30.29 12.31 -17.02
CA ALA A 451 -31.51 13.14 -17.11
C ALA A 451 -32.67 12.60 -16.22
N ARG A 452 -32.39 11.53 -15.47
CA ARG A 452 -33.31 10.89 -14.49
C ARG A 452 -32.60 10.63 -13.18
N ALA A 453 -32.99 11.33 -12.15
CA ALA A 453 -32.68 10.93 -10.80
C ALA A 453 -33.34 9.57 -10.50
N ALA A 454 -32.55 8.57 -10.13
CA ALA A 454 -33.01 7.21 -9.78
C ALA A 454 -33.94 6.53 -10.79
N GLY A 455 -33.88 6.86 -12.07
CA GLY A 455 -34.55 6.16 -13.14
C GLY A 455 -36.08 6.36 -13.26
N ILE A 456 -36.72 7.23 -12.47
CA ILE A 456 -38.19 7.26 -12.37
C ILE A 456 -38.83 8.62 -12.71
N THR A 457 -38.15 9.77 -12.54
CA THR A 457 -38.74 11.08 -12.85
C THR A 457 -37.76 11.99 -13.61
N PRO A 458 -38.19 12.73 -14.65
CA PRO A 458 -37.37 13.73 -15.29
C PRO A 458 -37.03 14.85 -14.29
N ALA A 459 -35.78 15.28 -14.27
CA ALA A 459 -35.41 16.46 -13.51
C ALA A 459 -36.20 17.66 -14.00
N ALA A 460 -36.71 18.48 -13.09
CA ALA A 460 -37.58 19.62 -13.34
C ALA A 460 -37.02 20.73 -14.26
N GLY A 461 -35.82 20.58 -14.81
CA GLY A 461 -35.18 21.48 -15.76
C GLY A 461 -35.21 21.08 -17.22
N ALA A 462 -35.71 19.89 -17.55
CA ALA A 462 -35.65 19.35 -18.92
C ALA A 462 -36.83 19.79 -19.83
N VAL A 463 -37.75 20.64 -19.36
CA VAL A 463 -38.98 21.03 -20.09
C VAL A 463 -38.96 22.45 -20.63
N SER A 464 -37.88 23.23 -20.47
CA SER A 464 -37.82 24.64 -20.94
C SER A 464 -36.89 24.86 -22.13
N GLY A 465 -37.06 24.10 -23.20
CA GLY A 465 -36.23 24.23 -24.41
C GLY A 465 -36.96 23.91 -25.73
N GLY A 466 -38.28 24.07 -25.77
CA GLY A 466 -39.06 23.86 -27.00
C GLY A 466 -40.16 24.89 -27.13
N GLY A 467 -39.84 26.08 -27.60
CA GLY A 467 -40.83 27.10 -27.82
C GLY A 467 -40.33 28.35 -28.54
N ALA A 468 -40.47 28.34 -29.86
CA ALA A 468 -40.81 29.46 -30.71
C ALA A 468 -39.85 30.64 -30.86
N ARG A 469 -39.37 30.75 -31.98
CA ARG A 469 -39.26 31.75 -33.05
C ARG A 469 -37.86 31.94 -33.52
#